data_c29297d93c4db8f76882119699b54449
#
_entry.id   c29297d93c4db8f76882119699b54449
#
_cell.length_a   1.000
_cell.length_b   1.000
_cell.length_c   1.000
_cell.angle_alpha   90.00
_cell.angle_beta   90.00
_cell.angle_gamma   90.00
#
_symmetry.space_group_name_H-M   'P 1'
#
loop_
_entity.id
_entity.type
_entity.pdbx_description
1 polymer ?
#
loop_
_entity_poly.entity_id
_entity_poly.type
_entity_poly.pdbx_seq_one_letter_code
_entity_poly.pdbx_strand_id
1 'polypeptide(L)'
;MAVRTAEIENFLASAGWAGADHSTLAEDASFRRYERVTRSGEQAVLMDAPPGKEDVRPFLRIARKLTSLGFSAPGILAEDTAAGFLLLEDLGDATFSRLLNAGEAAAPLYEMAVDVLIGLHKCPPADAVPAGIAPYSDALLIDEAALLVDWYLPAVADEDLPADGAAAYREIWAVLMPLVSDVPKTLVLRDFHVDNLIRIDGRDGAAACGLL
;
A
#
# COMPACT_ATOMS: atom_id res chain seq x y z
N MET A 1 8.39 13.60 20.38
CA MET A 1 8.66 12.14 20.48
C MET A 1 8.04 11.54 21.74
N ALA A 2 8.36 11.97 22.97
CA ALA A 2 7.84 11.34 24.20
C ALA A 2 6.29 11.28 24.32
N VAL A 3 5.56 12.30 23.82
CA VAL A 3 4.08 12.32 23.84
C VAL A 3 3.52 11.23 22.93
N ARG A 4 4.06 11.07 21.71
CA ARG A 4 3.57 10.09 20.74
C ARG A 4 3.77 8.65 21.22
N THR A 5 4.90 8.38 21.89
CA THR A 5 5.16 7.08 22.50
C THR A 5 4.12 6.73 23.57
N ALA A 6 3.75 7.70 24.44
CA ALA A 6 2.72 7.47 25.45
C ALA A 6 1.32 7.24 24.84
N GLU A 7 0.99 7.90 23.72
CA GLU A 7 -0.25 7.66 22.98
C GLU A 7 -0.29 6.25 22.38
N ILE A 8 0.82 5.78 21.81
CA ILE A 8 0.98 4.41 21.29
C ILE A 8 0.75 3.38 22.40
N GLU A 9 1.40 3.54 23.55
CA GLU A 9 1.24 2.63 24.68
C GLU A 9 -0.22 2.58 25.18
N ASN A 10 -0.88 3.73 25.25
CA ASN A 10 -2.29 3.80 25.63
C ASN A 10 -3.20 3.10 24.60
N PHE A 11 -2.94 3.29 23.31
CA PHE A 11 -3.66 2.60 22.24
C PHE A 11 -3.48 1.10 22.34
N LEU A 12 -2.24 0.60 22.43
CA LEU A 12 -1.94 -0.82 22.59
C LEU A 12 -2.58 -1.41 23.84
N ALA A 13 -2.53 -0.69 24.97
CA ALA A 13 -3.18 -1.13 26.19
C ALA A 13 -4.71 -1.27 26.02
N SER A 14 -5.37 -0.31 25.34
CA SER A 14 -6.80 -0.37 25.06
C SER A 14 -7.18 -1.52 24.12
N ALA A 15 -6.27 -1.88 23.21
CA ALA A 15 -6.41 -3.02 22.29
C ALA A 15 -6.06 -4.37 22.93
N GLY A 16 -5.69 -4.41 24.22
CA GLY A 16 -5.30 -5.65 24.90
C GLY A 16 -3.82 -6.03 24.69
N TRP A 17 -2.99 -5.13 24.19
CA TRP A 17 -1.56 -5.35 23.89
C TRP A 17 -0.63 -4.58 24.85
N ALA A 18 -1.08 -4.31 26.10
CA ALA A 18 -0.25 -3.64 27.09
C ALA A 18 1.06 -4.39 27.34
N GLY A 19 2.17 -3.66 27.33
CA GLY A 19 3.50 -4.21 27.58
C GLY A 19 4.03 -5.14 26.48
N ALA A 20 3.55 -5.00 25.25
CA ALA A 20 4.10 -5.69 24.10
C ALA A 20 5.53 -5.24 23.82
N ASP A 21 6.40 -6.14 23.39
CA ASP A 21 7.72 -5.80 22.87
C ASP A 21 7.62 -5.22 21.48
N HIS A 22 8.40 -4.17 21.18
CA HIS A 22 8.40 -3.47 19.90
C HIS A 22 9.67 -3.78 19.09
N SER A 23 9.51 -3.98 17.79
CA SER A 23 10.61 -4.04 16.83
C SER A 23 10.24 -3.27 15.54
N THR A 24 11.15 -2.44 15.06
CA THR A 24 10.95 -1.69 13.80
C THR A 24 10.87 -2.66 12.62
N LEU A 25 9.82 -2.53 11.80
CA LEU A 25 9.64 -3.36 10.60
C LEU A 25 10.24 -2.70 9.37
N ALA A 26 9.81 -1.50 9.06
CA ALA A 26 10.29 -0.70 7.95
C ALA A 26 9.98 0.77 8.19
N GLU A 27 10.82 1.65 7.65
CA GLU A 27 10.46 3.05 7.41
C GLU A 27 9.99 3.15 5.97
N ASP A 28 8.77 3.64 5.77
CA ASP A 28 8.20 3.93 4.46
C ASP A 28 8.68 5.33 4.00
N ALA A 29 8.67 5.57 2.69
CA ALA A 29 8.87 6.90 2.12
C ALA A 29 7.76 7.90 2.52
N SER A 30 6.66 7.43 3.11
CA SER A 30 5.57 8.21 3.71
C SER A 30 5.88 8.61 5.16
N PHE A 31 4.97 9.35 5.78
CA PHE A 31 5.07 9.67 7.21
C PHE A 31 4.60 8.53 8.13
N ARG A 32 4.26 7.37 7.59
CA ARG A 32 3.85 6.19 8.34
C ARG A 32 5.06 5.47 8.89
N ARG A 33 4.88 4.91 10.07
CA ARG A 33 5.85 4.02 10.72
C ARG A 33 5.19 2.72 11.03
N TYR A 34 5.93 1.65 10.87
CA TYR A 34 5.46 0.30 11.13
C TYR A 34 6.37 -0.38 12.14
N GLU A 35 5.76 -0.91 13.20
CA GLU A 35 6.45 -1.68 14.22
C GLU A 35 5.77 -3.03 14.39
N ARG A 36 6.53 -4.09 14.45
CA ARG A 36 6.01 -5.37 14.91
C ARG A 36 5.90 -5.33 16.42
N VAL A 37 4.72 -5.64 16.96
CA VAL A 37 4.49 -5.76 18.38
C VAL A 37 4.30 -7.22 18.73
N THR A 38 4.98 -7.68 19.79
CA THR A 38 4.95 -9.09 20.23
C THR A 38 4.48 -9.15 21.67
N ARG A 39 3.46 -9.98 21.95
CA ARG A 39 2.94 -10.21 23.28
C ARG A 39 2.53 -11.66 23.46
N SER A 40 3.06 -12.33 24.48
CA SER A 40 2.71 -13.72 24.83
C SER A 40 2.82 -14.71 23.66
N GLY A 41 3.75 -14.45 22.73
CA GLY A 41 3.96 -15.26 21.53
C GLY A 41 3.07 -14.92 20.34
N GLU A 42 2.12 -14.01 20.50
CA GLU A 42 1.33 -13.43 19.41
C GLU A 42 2.05 -12.22 18.80
N GLN A 43 1.90 -12.02 17.50
CA GLN A 43 2.48 -10.90 16.75
C GLN A 43 1.39 -10.10 16.03
N ALA A 44 1.58 -8.79 15.98
CA ALA A 44 0.78 -7.87 15.20
C ALA A 44 1.65 -6.74 14.68
N VAL A 45 1.14 -5.97 13.73
CA VAL A 45 1.80 -4.79 13.19
C VAL A 45 1.07 -3.53 13.65
N LEU A 46 1.78 -2.68 14.37
CA LEU A 46 1.35 -1.32 14.69
C LEU A 46 1.69 -0.40 13.52
N MET A 47 0.68 0.27 12.96
CA MET A 47 0.85 1.41 12.06
C MET A 47 0.66 2.71 12.85
N ASP A 48 1.67 3.56 12.83
CA ASP A 48 1.63 4.94 13.33
C ASP A 48 1.60 5.91 12.15
N ALA A 49 0.47 6.53 11.90
CA ALA A 49 0.22 7.50 10.83
C ALA A 49 -0.20 8.84 11.44
N PRO A 50 0.74 9.80 11.67
CA PRO A 50 0.47 11.02 12.41
C PRO A 50 -0.64 11.86 11.77
N PRO A 51 -1.71 12.23 12.51
CA PRO A 51 -2.79 13.08 12.03
C PRO A 51 -2.28 14.41 11.45
N GLY A 52 -2.93 14.88 10.40
CA GLY A 52 -2.55 16.10 9.69
C GLY A 52 -1.46 15.90 8.62
N LYS A 53 -0.78 14.76 8.62
CA LYS A 53 0.14 14.32 7.56
C LYS A 53 -0.38 13.10 6.81
N GLU A 54 -1.07 12.21 7.52
CA GLU A 54 -1.61 10.96 6.98
C GLU A 54 -3.07 10.78 7.38
N ASP A 55 -3.83 10.08 6.55
CA ASP A 55 -5.21 9.65 6.81
C ASP A 55 -5.30 8.12 6.67
N VAL A 56 -5.58 7.44 7.78
CA VAL A 56 -5.70 5.96 7.80
C VAL A 56 -7.03 5.45 7.25
N ARG A 57 -8.04 6.31 7.08
CA ARG A 57 -9.39 5.91 6.66
C ARG A 57 -9.45 5.30 5.25
N PRO A 58 -8.71 5.78 4.23
CA PRO A 58 -8.61 5.10 2.94
C PRO A 58 -8.03 3.69 3.06
N PHE A 59 -6.95 3.51 3.83
CA PHE A 59 -6.37 2.19 4.10
C PHE A 59 -7.39 1.24 4.70
N LEU A 60 -8.08 1.64 5.76
CA LEU A 60 -9.12 0.81 6.41
C LEU A 60 -10.23 0.38 5.43
N ARG A 61 -10.70 1.31 4.58
CA ARG A 61 -11.73 1.00 3.59
C ARG A 61 -11.26 -0.01 2.55
N ILE A 62 -10.02 0.16 2.06
CA ILE A 62 -9.43 -0.72 1.04
C ILE A 62 -9.13 -2.09 1.65
N ALA A 63 -8.47 -2.17 2.80
CA ALA A 63 -8.14 -3.43 3.46
C ALA A 63 -9.41 -4.26 3.77
N ARG A 64 -10.44 -3.64 4.34
CA ARG A 64 -11.74 -4.30 4.61
C ARG A 64 -12.44 -4.76 3.33
N LYS A 65 -12.38 -3.97 2.26
CA LYS A 65 -12.96 -4.34 0.98
C LYS A 65 -12.23 -5.54 0.39
N LEU A 66 -10.91 -5.51 0.31
CA LEU A 66 -10.11 -6.62 -0.21
C LEU A 66 -10.37 -7.92 0.57
N THR A 67 -10.38 -7.85 1.90
CA THR A 67 -10.70 -9.00 2.77
C THR A 67 -12.12 -9.52 2.50
N SER A 68 -13.11 -8.64 2.32
CA SER A 68 -14.49 -9.03 2.01
C SER A 68 -14.65 -9.72 0.65
N LEU A 69 -13.73 -9.48 -0.28
CA LEU A 69 -13.66 -10.10 -1.59
C LEU A 69 -12.83 -11.40 -1.60
N GLY A 70 -12.27 -11.79 -0.46
CA GLY A 70 -11.46 -13.01 -0.32
C GLY A 70 -9.97 -12.82 -0.63
N PHE A 71 -9.50 -11.59 -0.80
CA PHE A 71 -8.07 -11.29 -0.89
C PHE A 71 -7.42 -11.15 0.49
N SER A 72 -6.12 -11.36 0.57
CA SER A 72 -5.36 -11.31 1.80
C SER A 72 -4.76 -9.92 2.04
N ALA A 73 -5.59 -8.97 2.47
CA ALA A 73 -5.11 -7.74 3.09
C ALA A 73 -4.98 -7.93 4.61
N PRO A 74 -4.13 -7.16 5.32
CA PRO A 74 -4.00 -7.28 6.78
C PRO A 74 -5.33 -7.08 7.50
N GLY A 75 -5.70 -8.04 8.36
CA GLY A 75 -6.86 -7.90 9.24
C GLY A 75 -6.69 -6.73 10.20
N ILE A 76 -7.77 -5.99 10.48
CA ILE A 76 -7.74 -4.86 11.41
C ILE A 76 -8.09 -5.38 12.81
N LEU A 77 -7.11 -5.43 13.70
CA LEU A 77 -7.27 -5.91 15.08
C LEU A 77 -7.80 -4.81 16.00
N ALA A 78 -7.31 -3.57 15.82
CA ALA A 78 -7.80 -2.38 16.52
C ALA A 78 -7.52 -1.13 15.68
N GLU A 79 -8.27 -0.05 15.94
CA GLU A 79 -8.13 1.23 15.25
C GLU A 79 -8.41 2.43 16.17
N ASP A 80 -7.61 3.48 16.02
CA ASP A 80 -7.88 4.83 16.48
C ASP A 80 -7.63 5.81 15.34
N THR A 81 -8.67 6.07 14.57
CA THR A 81 -8.57 6.94 13.38
C THR A 81 -8.33 8.39 13.73
N ALA A 82 -8.66 8.84 14.94
CA ALA A 82 -8.44 10.20 15.39
C ALA A 82 -6.96 10.43 15.75
N ALA A 83 -6.34 9.46 16.39
CA ALA A 83 -4.93 9.46 16.70
C ALA A 83 -4.05 8.93 15.55
N GLY A 84 -4.64 8.29 14.54
CA GLY A 84 -3.93 7.71 13.40
C GLY A 84 -3.18 6.42 13.72
N PHE A 85 -3.71 5.60 14.62
CA PHE A 85 -3.15 4.30 14.97
C PHE A 85 -4.00 3.15 14.44
N LEU A 86 -3.33 2.15 13.88
CA LEU A 86 -3.95 0.87 13.54
C LEU A 86 -3.11 -0.27 14.12
N LEU A 87 -3.78 -1.29 14.63
CA LEU A 87 -3.18 -2.58 14.95
C LEU A 87 -3.66 -3.58 13.90
N LEU A 88 -2.74 -4.18 13.18
CA LEU A 88 -2.97 -4.98 11.99
C LEU A 88 -2.50 -6.42 12.21
N GLU A 89 -3.12 -7.37 11.51
CA GLU A 89 -2.60 -8.72 11.35
C GLU A 89 -1.17 -8.66 10.79
N ASP A 90 -0.26 -9.43 11.39
CA ASP A 90 1.08 -9.63 10.85
C ASP A 90 1.04 -10.76 9.81
N LEU A 91 1.25 -10.41 8.54
CA LEU A 91 1.29 -11.38 7.44
C LEU A 91 2.66 -12.06 7.30
N GLY A 92 3.63 -11.73 8.17
CA GLY A 92 4.96 -12.32 8.19
C GLY A 92 6.00 -11.53 7.40
N ASP A 93 7.09 -12.21 7.05
CA ASP A 93 8.29 -11.59 6.47
C ASP A 93 8.60 -12.04 5.05
N ALA A 94 7.79 -12.93 4.46
CA ALA A 94 8.04 -13.51 3.15
C ALA A 94 7.63 -12.59 1.99
N THR A 95 8.13 -11.33 2.00
CA THR A 95 7.90 -10.42 0.88
C THR A 95 8.49 -11.00 -0.40
N PHE A 96 7.87 -10.72 -1.54
CA PHE A 96 8.37 -11.22 -2.82
C PHE A 96 9.80 -10.75 -3.09
N SER A 97 10.16 -9.52 -2.72
CA SER A 97 11.52 -9.02 -2.82
C SER A 97 12.52 -9.84 -1.99
N ARG A 98 12.18 -10.20 -0.74
CA ARG A 98 13.03 -11.05 0.08
C ARG A 98 13.19 -12.46 -0.49
N LEU A 99 12.10 -13.05 -0.99
CA LEU A 99 12.11 -14.37 -1.61
C LEU A 99 12.95 -14.39 -2.90
N LEU A 100 12.79 -13.39 -3.76
CA LEU A 100 13.59 -13.23 -4.97
C LEU A 100 15.08 -13.03 -4.66
N ASN A 101 15.40 -12.20 -3.67
CA ASN A 101 16.78 -12.00 -3.21
C ASN A 101 17.38 -13.28 -2.58
N ALA A 102 16.56 -14.15 -2.02
CA ALA A 102 16.96 -15.46 -1.53
C ALA A 102 17.13 -16.51 -2.64
N GLY A 103 16.85 -16.16 -3.90
CA GLY A 103 17.01 -17.01 -5.08
C GLY A 103 15.78 -17.85 -5.42
N GLU A 104 14.60 -17.55 -4.87
CA GLU A 104 13.38 -18.21 -5.30
C GLU A 104 13.03 -17.85 -6.74
N ALA A 105 12.37 -18.79 -7.44
CA ALA A 105 11.95 -18.58 -8.83
C ALA A 105 10.90 -17.47 -8.93
N ALA A 106 11.11 -16.52 -9.83
CA ALA A 106 10.23 -15.37 -10.01
C ALA A 106 8.85 -15.75 -10.57
N ALA A 107 8.77 -16.73 -11.48
CA ALA A 107 7.54 -17.07 -12.18
C ALA A 107 6.39 -17.42 -11.23
N PRO A 108 6.52 -18.34 -10.24
CA PRO A 108 5.43 -18.65 -9.33
C PRO A 108 4.97 -17.44 -8.48
N LEU A 109 5.88 -16.55 -8.10
CA LEU A 109 5.56 -15.35 -7.33
C LEU A 109 4.76 -14.36 -8.20
N TYR A 110 5.18 -14.13 -9.43
CA TYR A 110 4.45 -13.25 -10.34
C TYR A 110 3.11 -13.85 -10.80
N GLU A 111 3.00 -15.18 -10.93
CA GLU A 111 1.73 -15.87 -11.18
C GLU A 111 0.73 -15.58 -10.05
N MET A 112 1.14 -15.70 -8.79
CA MET A 112 0.29 -15.32 -7.64
C MET A 112 -0.16 -13.86 -7.71
N ALA A 113 0.73 -12.94 -8.04
CA ALA A 113 0.39 -11.52 -8.17
C ALA A 113 -0.62 -11.29 -9.30
N VAL A 114 -0.42 -11.94 -10.45
CA VAL A 114 -1.35 -11.88 -11.59
C VAL A 114 -2.71 -12.45 -11.23
N ASP A 115 -2.76 -13.56 -10.47
CA ASP A 115 -4.03 -14.14 -10.00
C ASP A 115 -4.84 -13.19 -9.13
N VAL A 116 -4.18 -12.39 -8.28
CA VAL A 116 -4.84 -11.30 -7.52
C VAL A 116 -5.47 -10.29 -8.48
N LEU A 117 -4.71 -9.80 -9.48
CA LEU A 117 -5.23 -8.83 -10.45
C LEU A 117 -6.38 -9.41 -11.28
N ILE A 118 -6.26 -10.66 -11.73
CA ILE A 118 -7.34 -11.36 -12.45
C ILE A 118 -8.59 -11.47 -11.56
N GLY A 119 -8.42 -11.86 -10.30
CA GLY A 119 -9.51 -11.95 -9.34
C GLY A 119 -10.21 -10.59 -9.14
N LEU A 120 -9.43 -9.53 -8.96
CA LEU A 120 -9.96 -8.18 -8.78
C LEU A 120 -10.69 -7.66 -10.03
N HIS A 121 -10.14 -7.90 -11.23
CA HIS A 121 -10.77 -7.52 -12.50
C HIS A 121 -12.02 -8.32 -12.84
N LYS A 122 -12.21 -9.51 -12.27
CA LYS A 122 -13.46 -10.28 -12.38
C LYS A 122 -14.59 -9.75 -11.49
N CYS A 123 -14.25 -8.97 -10.46
CA CYS A 123 -15.27 -8.32 -9.62
C CYS A 123 -15.91 -7.16 -10.38
N PRO A 124 -17.24 -7.00 -10.34
CA PRO A 124 -17.89 -5.80 -10.85
C PRO A 124 -17.30 -4.55 -10.17
N PRO A 125 -17.07 -3.44 -10.87
CA PRO A 125 -16.48 -2.23 -10.28
C PRO A 125 -17.24 -1.71 -9.05
N ALA A 126 -18.57 -1.82 -9.04
CA ALA A 126 -19.41 -1.44 -7.91
C ALA A 126 -19.14 -2.26 -6.65
N ASP A 127 -18.67 -3.52 -6.82
CA ASP A 127 -18.33 -4.41 -5.72
C ASP A 127 -16.85 -4.31 -5.34
N ALA A 128 -15.97 -4.02 -6.32
CA ALA A 128 -14.52 -3.93 -6.10
C ALA A 128 -14.09 -2.63 -5.44
N VAL A 129 -14.70 -1.49 -5.81
CA VAL A 129 -14.27 -0.16 -5.36
C VAL A 129 -15.07 0.29 -4.14
N PRO A 130 -14.43 0.51 -2.97
CA PRO A 130 -15.14 0.98 -1.79
C PRO A 130 -15.66 2.42 -2.00
N ALA A 131 -16.81 2.71 -1.39
CA ALA A 131 -17.37 4.07 -1.41
C ALA A 131 -16.38 5.09 -0.82
N GLY A 132 -16.30 6.26 -1.46
CA GLY A 132 -15.45 7.38 -1.02
C GLY A 132 -13.97 7.21 -1.38
N ILE A 133 -13.62 6.27 -2.24
CA ILE A 133 -12.30 6.25 -2.91
C ILE A 133 -12.41 7.10 -4.17
N ALA A 134 -11.50 8.07 -4.30
CA ALA A 134 -11.44 8.93 -5.47
C ALA A 134 -11.09 8.13 -6.74
N PRO A 135 -11.65 8.48 -7.91
CA PRO A 135 -11.26 7.84 -9.15
C PRO A 135 -9.79 8.12 -9.49
N TYR A 136 -9.14 7.13 -10.05
CA TYR A 136 -7.79 7.26 -10.62
C TYR A 136 -7.93 7.93 -11.99
N SER A 137 -7.92 9.28 -11.97
CA SER A 137 -8.27 10.12 -13.11
C SER A 137 -7.09 10.33 -14.07
N ASP A 138 -7.39 10.76 -15.31
CA ASP A 138 -6.37 11.15 -16.28
C ASP A 138 -5.45 12.25 -15.72
N ALA A 139 -5.97 13.19 -14.93
CA ALA A 139 -5.18 14.22 -14.28
C ALA A 139 -4.16 13.62 -13.30
N LEU A 140 -4.58 12.67 -12.47
CA LEU A 140 -3.68 11.97 -11.53
C LEU A 140 -2.61 11.16 -12.28
N LEU A 141 -2.97 10.48 -13.37
CA LEU A 141 -2.02 9.75 -14.22
C LEU A 141 -0.97 10.68 -14.85
N ILE A 142 -1.41 11.86 -15.30
CA ILE A 142 -0.51 12.88 -15.85
C ILE A 142 0.44 13.43 -14.77
N ASP A 143 -0.08 13.70 -13.57
CA ASP A 143 0.74 14.17 -12.44
C ASP A 143 1.79 13.11 -12.04
N GLU A 144 1.44 11.83 -12.01
CA GLU A 144 2.39 10.75 -11.73
C GLU A 144 3.43 10.59 -12.85
N ALA A 145 3.02 10.66 -14.12
CA ALA A 145 3.95 10.66 -15.23
C ALA A 145 4.91 11.85 -15.19
N ALA A 146 4.41 13.01 -14.72
CA ALA A 146 5.20 14.23 -14.63
C ALA A 146 6.30 14.18 -13.53
N LEU A 147 6.28 13.21 -12.60
CA LEU A 147 7.36 12.99 -11.66
C LEU A 147 8.71 12.78 -12.37
N LEU A 148 8.69 12.27 -13.61
CA LEU A 148 9.88 12.16 -14.44
C LEU A 148 10.52 13.54 -14.68
N VAL A 149 9.75 14.52 -15.12
CA VAL A 149 10.25 15.84 -15.48
C VAL A 149 10.40 16.77 -14.30
N ASP A 150 9.63 16.54 -13.22
CA ASP A 150 9.63 17.41 -12.03
C ASP A 150 10.71 17.03 -11.02
N TRP A 151 11.06 15.73 -10.94
CA TRP A 151 11.95 15.21 -9.90
C TRP A 151 13.13 14.41 -10.45
N TYR A 152 12.86 13.44 -11.33
CA TYR A 152 13.94 12.54 -11.77
C TYR A 152 14.93 13.25 -12.68
N LEU A 153 14.46 13.90 -13.74
CA LEU A 153 15.36 14.59 -14.66
C LEU A 153 16.21 15.67 -13.97
N PRO A 154 15.66 16.57 -13.13
CA PRO A 154 16.48 17.52 -12.38
C PRO A 154 17.54 16.88 -11.48
N ALA A 155 17.31 15.66 -11.02
CA ALA A 155 18.23 14.96 -10.13
C ALA A 155 19.38 14.26 -10.87
N VAL A 156 19.20 13.90 -12.16
CA VAL A 156 20.17 13.05 -12.90
C VAL A 156 20.72 13.70 -14.17
N ALA A 157 20.09 14.76 -14.68
CA ALA A 157 20.54 15.45 -15.89
C ALA A 157 21.61 16.50 -15.55
N ASP A 158 22.63 16.59 -16.40
CA ASP A 158 23.70 17.64 -16.29
C ASP A 158 23.19 19.02 -16.77
N GLU A 159 22.06 19.05 -17.47
CA GLU A 159 21.44 20.27 -18.03
C GLU A 159 20.00 20.40 -17.55
N ASP A 160 19.59 21.64 -17.29
CA ASP A 160 18.18 21.94 -16.97
C ASP A 160 17.27 21.67 -18.17
N LEU A 161 16.07 21.19 -17.89
CA LEU A 161 15.01 21.12 -18.88
C LEU A 161 14.72 22.53 -19.45
N PRO A 162 14.43 22.65 -20.78
CA PRO A 162 13.90 23.89 -21.33
C PRO A 162 12.71 24.39 -20.49
N ALA A 163 12.56 25.70 -20.36
CA ALA A 163 11.54 26.33 -19.51
C ALA A 163 10.09 25.87 -19.83
N ASP A 164 9.84 25.44 -21.07
CA ASP A 164 8.57 24.91 -21.56
C ASP A 164 8.54 23.36 -21.61
N GLY A 165 9.67 22.69 -21.32
CA GLY A 165 9.81 21.24 -21.49
C GLY A 165 8.85 20.43 -20.60
N ALA A 166 8.69 20.81 -19.34
CA ALA A 166 7.76 20.13 -18.43
C ALA A 166 6.29 20.36 -18.84
N ALA A 167 5.95 21.53 -19.36
CA ALA A 167 4.63 21.82 -19.88
C ALA A 167 4.32 21.00 -21.14
N ALA A 168 5.25 20.98 -22.10
CA ALA A 168 5.13 20.19 -23.33
C ALA A 168 4.99 18.68 -23.03
N TYR A 169 5.74 18.17 -22.05
CA TYR A 169 5.63 16.78 -21.60
C TYR A 169 4.21 16.46 -21.09
N ARG A 170 3.62 17.33 -20.24
CA ARG A 170 2.25 17.16 -19.76
C ARG A 170 1.21 17.27 -20.87
N GLU A 171 1.40 18.15 -21.83
CA GLU A 171 0.52 18.29 -23.00
C GLU A 171 0.51 17.01 -23.85
N ILE A 172 1.66 16.37 -24.06
CA ILE A 172 1.75 15.07 -24.75
C ILE A 172 0.91 14.02 -24.00
N TRP A 173 1.06 13.91 -22.68
CA TRP A 173 0.25 12.98 -21.90
C TRP A 173 -1.23 13.30 -21.94
N ALA A 174 -1.62 14.57 -21.90
CA ALA A 174 -3.02 14.97 -22.01
C ALA A 174 -3.66 14.55 -23.36
N VAL A 175 -2.89 14.50 -24.44
CA VAL A 175 -3.34 13.99 -25.74
C VAL A 175 -3.42 12.46 -25.75
N LEU A 176 -2.51 11.77 -25.04
CA LEU A 176 -2.45 10.31 -25.04
C LEU A 176 -3.48 9.66 -24.09
N MET A 177 -3.79 10.28 -22.95
CA MET A 177 -4.67 9.70 -21.93
C MET A 177 -6.04 9.25 -22.49
N PRO A 178 -6.77 10.05 -23.29
CA PRO A 178 -8.05 9.59 -23.85
C PRO A 178 -7.95 8.32 -24.71
N LEU A 179 -6.78 8.02 -25.28
CA LEU A 179 -6.58 6.82 -26.11
C LEU A 179 -6.48 5.54 -25.28
N VAL A 180 -6.13 5.65 -23.99
CA VAL A 180 -5.92 4.50 -23.08
C VAL A 180 -6.93 4.46 -21.94
N SER A 181 -7.77 5.48 -21.78
CA SER A 181 -8.74 5.56 -20.67
C SER A 181 -9.99 4.70 -20.87
N ASP A 182 -10.27 4.22 -22.09
CA ASP A 182 -11.42 3.36 -22.40
C ASP A 182 -11.10 1.88 -22.12
N VAL A 183 -10.80 1.57 -20.86
CA VAL A 183 -10.55 0.21 -20.38
C VAL A 183 -11.50 -0.13 -19.23
N PRO A 184 -11.80 -1.42 -19.00
CA PRO A 184 -12.59 -1.83 -17.84
C PRO A 184 -12.00 -1.28 -16.54
N LYS A 185 -12.83 -0.65 -15.72
CA LYS A 185 -12.40 -0.03 -14.45
C LYS A 185 -12.49 -1.04 -13.31
N THR A 186 -11.54 -0.96 -12.38
CA THR A 186 -11.54 -1.70 -11.12
C THR A 186 -10.82 -0.90 -10.04
N LEU A 187 -10.64 -1.47 -8.85
CA LEU A 187 -9.80 -0.87 -7.81
C LEU A 187 -8.33 -0.86 -8.27
N VAL A 188 -7.70 0.31 -8.25
CA VAL A 188 -6.27 0.47 -8.50
C VAL A 188 -5.52 0.34 -7.18
N LEU A 189 -4.59 -0.61 -7.10
CA LEU A 189 -3.78 -0.88 -5.90
C LEU A 189 -2.53 0.01 -5.82
N ARG A 190 -2.26 0.84 -6.83
CA ARG A 190 -1.13 1.77 -6.95
C ARG A 190 0.23 1.08 -6.79
N ASP A 191 0.74 0.99 -5.58
CA ASP A 191 2.06 0.44 -5.27
C ASP A 191 2.06 -1.11 -5.24
N PHE A 192 1.54 -1.72 -6.32
CA PHE A 192 1.46 -3.17 -6.49
C PHE A 192 2.77 -3.72 -7.04
N HIS A 193 3.74 -3.93 -6.16
CA HIS A 193 5.08 -4.40 -6.50
C HIS A 193 5.65 -5.34 -5.41
N VAL A 194 6.78 -5.96 -5.70
CA VAL A 194 7.36 -7.07 -4.92
C VAL A 194 7.65 -6.76 -3.45
N ASP A 195 7.83 -5.49 -3.07
CA ASP A 195 8.05 -5.12 -1.67
C ASP A 195 6.75 -5.07 -0.86
N ASN A 196 5.61 -4.85 -1.54
CA ASN A 196 4.28 -4.77 -0.94
C ASN A 196 3.45 -6.05 -1.13
N LEU A 197 4.07 -7.11 -1.66
CA LEU A 197 3.45 -8.43 -1.81
C LEU A 197 4.15 -9.44 -0.90
N ILE A 198 3.35 -10.22 -0.17
CA ILE A 198 3.83 -11.24 0.77
C ILE A 198 3.27 -12.59 0.36
N ARG A 199 4.13 -13.65 0.34
CA ARG A 199 3.64 -15.01 0.27
C ARG A 199 3.14 -15.46 1.64
N ILE A 200 1.89 -15.92 1.70
CA ILE A 200 1.27 -16.44 2.91
C ILE A 200 1.20 -17.96 2.81
N ASP A 201 1.97 -18.64 3.64
CA ASP A 201 1.98 -20.10 3.68
C ASP A 201 0.63 -20.66 4.17
N GLY A 202 0.21 -21.77 3.57
CA GLY A 202 -1.04 -22.44 3.92
C GLY A 202 -2.30 -21.83 3.31
N ARG A 203 -2.17 -20.81 2.44
CA ARG A 203 -3.24 -20.30 1.58
C ARG A 203 -2.95 -20.66 0.12
N ASP A 204 -3.99 -20.74 -0.72
CA ASP A 204 -3.89 -21.12 -2.12
C ASP A 204 -4.44 -20.04 -3.05
N GLY A 205 -4.00 -20.04 -4.32
CA GLY A 205 -4.43 -19.11 -5.36
C GLY A 205 -4.17 -17.65 -4.99
N ALA A 206 -5.09 -16.76 -5.33
CA ALA A 206 -4.97 -15.33 -5.03
C ALA A 206 -4.87 -15.02 -3.52
N ALA A 207 -5.42 -15.88 -2.66
CA ALA A 207 -5.32 -15.70 -1.21
C ALA A 207 -3.92 -15.99 -0.65
N ALA A 208 -3.05 -16.69 -1.39
CA ALA A 208 -1.66 -16.92 -1.02
C ALA A 208 -0.79 -15.66 -1.15
N CYS A 209 -1.28 -14.64 -1.89
CA CYS A 209 -0.62 -13.35 -2.04
C CYS A 209 -1.20 -12.33 -1.06
N GLY A 210 -0.47 -11.98 -0.03
CA GLY A 210 -0.79 -10.89 0.89
C GLY A 210 -0.50 -9.54 0.26
N LEU A 211 -1.37 -8.56 0.52
CA LEU A 211 -1.33 -7.20 -0.01
C LEU A 211 -1.07 -6.22 1.14
N LEU A 212 0.09 -5.55 1.16
CA LEU A 212 0.50 -4.59 2.19
C LEU A 212 0.11 -3.16 1.85
#